data_ac3435bb03466e1df3d0b6a6b196cd5a
#
_entry.id   ac3435bb03466e1df3d0b6a6b196cd5a
#
_cell.length_a   1.000
_cell.length_b   1.000
_cell.length_c   1.000
_cell.angle_alpha   90.00
_cell.angle_beta   90.00
_cell.angle_gamma   90.00
#
_symmetry.space_group_name_H-M   'P 1'
#
loop_
_entity.id
_entity.type
_entity.pdbx_description
1 polymer ?
#
loop_
_entity_poly.entity_id
_entity_poly.type
_entity_poly.pdbx_seq_one_letter_code
_entity_poly.pdbx_strand_id
1 'polypeptide(L)'
;MKSPLIIDPEDKKWLLLERVLSVTTSRRAKQEMAKAGLTPVANTGSILRLMLMALFFSVDITYMVDELRNRAELRRFANIVHIPSADTVYRFISSINEDQFVGLINALLRTECMNPRWHKNRTYLIDSTAITLDLNIFKKRYTRSDLVEKDYAWGYSTTNGYYLGYKLTLVVEYPTLIPVAFFLHRGSPGDARLLAEVLNELSRRRLLLTADRIVCD
;
A
#
# COMPACT_ATOMS: atom_id res chain seq x y z
N MET A 1 19.26 -17.40 -11.83
CA MET A 1 19.62 -16.94 -10.47
C MET A 1 19.23 -15.48 -10.34
N LYS A 2 18.45 -15.09 -9.33
CA LYS A 2 18.17 -13.67 -9.04
C LYS A 2 19.43 -13.06 -8.43
N SER A 3 19.80 -11.85 -8.84
CA SER A 3 20.94 -11.13 -8.25
C SER A 3 20.75 -10.96 -6.74
N PRO A 4 21.82 -11.05 -5.93
CA PRO A 4 21.71 -10.85 -4.50
C PRO A 4 21.16 -9.45 -4.20
N LEU A 5 20.28 -9.37 -3.18
CA LEU A 5 19.75 -8.08 -2.71
C LEU A 5 20.87 -7.34 -1.97
N ILE A 6 21.46 -6.34 -2.62
CA ILE A 6 22.55 -5.55 -2.02
C ILE A 6 21.95 -4.35 -1.33
N ILE A 7 22.27 -4.15 -0.04
CA ILE A 7 21.89 -2.94 0.70
C ILE A 7 22.94 -1.87 0.39
N ASP A 8 22.49 -0.78 -0.23
CA ASP A 8 23.28 0.43 -0.42
C ASP A 8 22.66 1.57 0.41
N PRO A 9 23.25 1.93 1.55
CA PRO A 9 22.71 2.97 2.43
C PRO A 9 22.66 4.36 1.79
N GLU A 10 23.43 4.60 0.74
CA GLU A 10 23.46 5.89 0.03
C GLU A 10 22.45 5.96 -1.12
N ASP A 11 21.93 4.83 -1.56
CA ASP A 11 20.88 4.79 -2.59
C ASP A 11 19.57 5.33 -2.04
N LYS A 12 19.01 6.35 -2.72
CA LYS A 12 17.73 6.97 -2.38
C LYS A 12 16.57 5.96 -2.23
N LYS A 13 16.62 4.87 -2.98
CA LYS A 13 15.62 3.79 -2.87
C LYS A 13 15.65 3.11 -1.50
N TRP A 14 16.83 2.85 -0.96
CA TRP A 14 17.01 2.28 0.37
C TRP A 14 16.56 3.24 1.47
N LEU A 15 16.89 4.52 1.35
CA LEU A 15 16.42 5.55 2.28
C LEU A 15 14.89 5.66 2.27
N LEU A 16 14.27 5.56 1.08
CA LEU A 16 12.81 5.53 0.98
C LEU A 16 12.22 4.29 1.66
N LEU A 17 12.79 3.12 1.39
CA LEU A 17 12.33 1.87 2.01
C LEU A 17 12.46 1.93 3.54
N GLU A 18 13.59 2.40 4.07
CA GLU A 18 13.80 2.58 5.50
C GLU A 18 12.71 3.46 6.12
N ARG A 19 12.42 4.59 5.48
CA ARG A 19 11.36 5.50 5.93
C ARG A 19 9.98 4.83 5.92
N VAL A 20 9.64 4.10 4.86
CA VAL A 20 8.37 3.36 4.77
C VAL A 20 8.31 2.27 5.85
N LEU A 21 9.39 1.55 6.08
CA LEU A 21 9.45 0.51 7.12
C LEU A 21 9.32 1.09 8.53
N SER A 22 9.83 2.32 8.78
CA SER A 22 9.73 2.97 10.09
C SER A 22 8.29 3.24 10.52
N VAL A 23 7.38 3.44 9.57
CA VAL A 23 5.93 3.63 9.83
C VAL A 23 5.26 2.35 10.35
N THR A 24 5.81 1.19 10.02
CA THR A 24 5.23 -0.12 10.34
C THR A 24 5.74 -0.73 11.64
N THR A 25 5.94 0.09 12.69
CA THR A 25 6.33 -0.47 14.00
C THR A 25 5.25 -1.41 14.52
N SER A 26 5.63 -2.51 15.15
CA SER A 26 4.67 -3.53 15.60
C SER A 26 3.56 -2.97 16.50
N ARG A 27 3.89 -2.07 17.41
CA ARG A 27 2.89 -1.43 18.30
C ARG A 27 1.89 -0.59 17.50
N ARG A 28 2.39 0.21 16.55
CA ARG A 28 1.58 1.09 15.72
C ARG A 28 0.70 0.29 14.77
N ALA A 29 1.28 -0.67 14.03
CA ALA A 29 0.53 -1.55 13.14
C ALA A 29 -0.61 -2.27 13.88
N LYS A 30 -0.36 -2.80 15.07
CA LYS A 30 -1.39 -3.44 15.90
C LYS A 30 -2.51 -2.47 16.29
N GLN A 31 -2.17 -1.23 16.66
CA GLN A 31 -3.17 -0.22 17.01
C GLN A 31 -4.05 0.13 15.81
N GLU A 32 -3.44 0.35 14.64
CA GLU A 32 -4.18 0.71 13.43
C GLU A 32 -5.01 -0.46 12.89
N MET A 33 -4.52 -1.69 13.01
CA MET A 33 -5.32 -2.89 12.70
C MET A 33 -6.54 -3.01 13.62
N ALA A 34 -6.37 -2.77 14.90
CA ALA A 34 -7.50 -2.79 15.84
C ALA A 34 -8.55 -1.72 15.47
N LYS A 35 -8.12 -0.52 15.09
CA LYS A 35 -9.02 0.55 14.61
C LYS A 35 -9.72 0.19 13.30
N ALA A 36 -9.06 -0.56 12.42
CA ALA A 36 -9.63 -1.05 11.17
C ALA A 36 -10.55 -2.29 11.37
N GLY A 37 -10.76 -2.72 12.60
CA GLY A 37 -11.58 -3.90 12.91
C GLY A 37 -10.89 -5.23 12.62
N LEU A 38 -9.57 -5.22 12.40
CA LEU A 38 -8.78 -6.43 12.19
C LEU A 38 -8.28 -6.98 13.54
N THR A 39 -8.39 -8.29 13.71
CA THR A 39 -7.82 -8.95 14.89
C THR A 39 -6.29 -8.88 14.83
N PRO A 40 -5.61 -8.26 15.81
CA PRO A 40 -4.17 -8.16 15.80
C PRO A 40 -3.53 -9.57 15.83
N VAL A 41 -2.75 -9.89 14.81
CA VAL A 41 -1.95 -11.11 14.76
C VAL A 41 -0.61 -10.87 15.45
N ALA A 42 -0.10 -11.85 16.18
CA ALA A 42 1.27 -11.80 16.68
C ALA A 42 2.20 -11.50 15.51
N ASN A 43 3.16 -10.61 15.70
CA ASN A 43 4.14 -10.21 14.66
C ASN A 43 3.58 -9.44 13.46
N THR A 44 2.42 -8.80 13.56
CA THR A 44 1.80 -8.02 12.47
C THR A 44 2.78 -7.02 11.85
N GLY A 45 3.56 -6.29 12.64
CA GLY A 45 4.57 -5.38 12.11
C GLY A 45 5.64 -6.09 11.29
N SER A 46 6.04 -7.30 11.66
CA SER A 46 6.98 -8.13 10.89
C SER A 46 6.35 -8.61 9.59
N ILE A 47 5.06 -8.96 9.59
CA ILE A 47 4.32 -9.34 8.37
C ILE A 47 4.28 -8.18 7.39
N LEU A 48 3.86 -6.99 7.84
CA LEU A 48 3.78 -5.80 6.98
C LEU A 48 5.15 -5.40 6.40
N ARG A 49 6.20 -5.45 7.21
CA ARG A 49 7.56 -5.15 6.75
C ARG A 49 8.06 -6.17 5.75
N LEU A 50 7.80 -7.46 5.98
CA LEU A 50 8.16 -8.50 5.02
C LEU A 50 7.42 -8.31 3.69
N MET A 51 6.13 -7.98 3.71
CA MET A 51 5.36 -7.68 2.51
C MET A 51 5.93 -6.46 1.77
N LEU A 52 6.26 -5.38 2.48
CA LEU A 52 6.87 -4.19 1.90
C LEU A 52 8.24 -4.49 1.28
N MET A 53 9.07 -5.31 1.94
CA MET A 53 10.34 -5.77 1.40
C MET A 53 10.14 -6.59 0.12
N ALA A 54 9.22 -7.55 0.13
CA ALA A 54 8.92 -8.36 -1.05
C ALA A 54 8.44 -7.51 -2.24
N LEU A 55 7.56 -6.54 -2.00
CA LEU A 55 7.11 -5.59 -3.02
C LEU A 55 8.24 -4.72 -3.54
N PHE A 56 9.06 -4.15 -2.65
CA PHE A 56 10.16 -3.28 -3.04
C PHE A 56 11.18 -4.00 -3.93
N PHE A 57 11.50 -5.24 -3.63
CA PHE A 57 12.43 -6.04 -4.42
C PHE A 57 11.77 -6.80 -5.58
N SER A 58 10.45 -6.67 -5.75
CA SER A 58 9.68 -7.39 -6.76
C SER A 58 9.92 -8.91 -6.72
N VAL A 59 9.93 -9.47 -5.51
CA VAL A 59 10.11 -10.90 -5.26
C VAL A 59 8.89 -11.47 -4.55
N ASP A 60 8.70 -12.79 -4.64
CA ASP A 60 7.64 -13.45 -3.90
C ASP A 60 7.93 -13.53 -2.38
N ILE A 61 6.89 -13.74 -1.61
CA ILE A 61 6.94 -13.81 -0.14
C ILE A 61 7.87 -14.95 0.32
N THR A 62 7.83 -16.10 -0.33
CA THR A 62 8.63 -17.27 0.04
C THR A 62 10.11 -16.96 -0.11
N TYR A 63 10.49 -16.38 -1.26
CA TYR A 63 11.87 -15.97 -1.50
C TYR A 63 12.33 -14.93 -0.46
N MET A 64 11.50 -13.93 -0.13
CA MET A 64 11.85 -12.93 0.87
C MET A 64 12.02 -13.53 2.27
N VAL A 65 11.19 -14.50 2.65
CA VAL A 65 11.35 -15.25 3.91
C VAL A 65 12.71 -15.94 3.98
N ASP A 66 13.13 -16.58 2.89
CA ASP A 66 14.41 -17.28 2.83
C ASP A 66 15.60 -16.31 2.85
N GLU A 67 15.52 -15.18 2.13
CA GLU A 67 16.52 -14.12 2.20
C GLU A 67 16.66 -13.57 3.64
N LEU A 68 15.54 -13.30 4.31
CA LEU A 68 15.55 -12.84 5.69
C LEU A 68 16.12 -13.90 6.66
N ARG A 69 15.94 -15.20 6.42
CA ARG A 69 16.53 -16.27 7.22
C ARG A 69 18.04 -16.33 7.08
N ASN A 70 18.52 -16.15 5.86
CA ASN A 70 19.93 -16.33 5.51
C ASN A 70 20.77 -15.06 5.72
N ARG A 71 20.14 -13.87 5.80
CA ARG A 71 20.82 -12.58 5.80
C ARG A 71 20.45 -11.72 6.99
N ALA A 72 21.35 -11.71 8.00
CA ALA A 72 21.14 -10.96 9.23
C ALA A 72 21.08 -9.44 9.02
N GLU A 73 21.80 -8.92 8.02
CA GLU A 73 21.77 -7.50 7.65
C GLU A 73 20.40 -7.06 7.14
N LEU A 74 19.72 -7.87 6.32
CA LEU A 74 18.34 -7.57 5.85
C LEU A 74 17.36 -7.58 7.03
N ARG A 75 17.50 -8.52 7.95
CA ARG A 75 16.65 -8.57 9.16
C ARG A 75 16.81 -7.32 10.01
N ARG A 76 18.05 -6.89 10.23
CA ARG A 76 18.36 -5.68 11.01
C ARG A 76 17.81 -4.44 10.33
N PHE A 77 18.04 -4.32 9.02
CA PHE A 77 17.50 -3.21 8.22
C PHE A 77 15.98 -3.13 8.32
N ALA A 78 15.27 -4.24 8.13
CA ALA A 78 13.83 -4.30 8.23
C ALA A 78 13.31 -4.27 9.67
N ASN A 79 14.17 -4.31 10.68
CA ASN A 79 13.81 -4.44 12.09
C ASN A 79 12.83 -5.61 12.34
N ILE A 80 13.12 -6.78 11.76
CA ILE A 80 12.34 -8.01 11.90
C ILE A 80 13.07 -8.94 12.86
N VAL A 81 12.58 -9.06 14.09
CA VAL A 81 13.15 -9.97 15.11
C VAL A 81 12.69 -11.41 14.86
N HIS A 82 11.39 -11.58 14.66
CA HIS A 82 10.78 -12.88 14.38
C HIS A 82 10.28 -12.92 12.95
N ILE A 83 10.87 -13.79 12.13
CA ILE A 83 10.51 -13.92 10.72
C ILE A 83 9.23 -14.77 10.64
N PRO A 84 8.12 -14.22 10.14
CA PRO A 84 6.91 -15.00 9.92
C PRO A 84 7.14 -16.03 8.80
N SER A 85 6.46 -17.17 8.85
CA SER A 85 6.46 -18.10 7.72
C SER A 85 5.69 -17.52 6.55
N ALA A 86 6.00 -17.93 5.31
CA ALA A 86 5.28 -17.52 4.13
C ALA A 86 3.77 -17.82 4.24
N ASP A 87 3.43 -19.00 4.79
CA ASP A 87 2.04 -19.41 5.03
C ASP A 87 1.31 -18.47 6.01
N THR A 88 1.99 -17.99 7.05
CA THR A 88 1.42 -16.98 7.98
C THR A 88 1.13 -15.67 7.25
N VAL A 89 2.02 -15.25 6.35
CA VAL A 89 1.81 -14.02 5.55
C VAL A 89 0.65 -14.20 4.57
N TYR A 90 0.59 -15.31 3.86
CA TYR A 90 -0.52 -15.57 2.93
C TYR A 90 -1.87 -15.69 3.64
N ARG A 91 -1.93 -16.34 4.81
CA ARG A 91 -3.16 -16.37 5.63
C ARG A 91 -3.57 -14.97 6.08
N PHE A 92 -2.62 -14.14 6.48
CA PHE A 92 -2.89 -12.74 6.82
C PHE A 92 -3.49 -11.98 5.63
N ILE A 93 -2.87 -12.05 4.44
CA ILE A 93 -3.36 -11.41 3.22
C ILE A 93 -4.79 -11.88 2.90
N SER A 94 -5.06 -13.19 2.99
CA SER A 94 -6.37 -13.75 2.70
C SER A 94 -7.45 -13.40 3.75
N SER A 95 -7.05 -12.98 4.94
CA SER A 95 -7.96 -12.60 6.02
C SER A 95 -8.41 -11.14 5.97
N ILE A 96 -7.77 -10.32 5.15
CA ILE A 96 -8.06 -8.89 5.03
C ILE A 96 -8.93 -8.65 3.80
N ASN A 97 -10.08 -8.02 3.99
CA ASN A 97 -10.87 -7.53 2.86
C ASN A 97 -10.33 -6.18 2.35
N GLU A 98 -10.84 -5.74 1.19
CA GLU A 98 -10.40 -4.53 0.51
C GLU A 98 -10.54 -3.29 1.37
N ASP A 99 -11.71 -3.06 1.99
CA ASP A 99 -11.97 -1.89 2.82
C ASP A 99 -11.07 -1.84 4.06
N GLN A 100 -10.83 -3.00 4.68
CA GLN A 100 -9.92 -3.11 5.82
C GLN A 100 -8.49 -2.80 5.41
N PHE A 101 -8.05 -3.25 4.24
CA PHE A 101 -6.71 -2.97 3.72
C PHE A 101 -6.53 -1.47 3.44
N VAL A 102 -7.48 -0.86 2.72
CA VAL A 102 -7.51 0.59 2.45
C VAL A 102 -7.51 1.38 3.77
N GLY A 103 -8.36 0.99 4.71
CA GLY A 103 -8.45 1.59 6.04
C GLY A 103 -7.12 1.52 6.81
N LEU A 104 -6.48 0.35 6.82
CA LEU A 104 -5.20 0.13 7.49
C LEU A 104 -4.09 1.02 6.91
N ILE A 105 -3.92 1.01 5.59
CA ILE A 105 -2.87 1.81 4.94
C ILE A 105 -3.10 3.30 5.18
N ASN A 106 -4.33 3.77 5.00
CA ASN A 106 -4.66 5.17 5.25
C ASN A 106 -4.44 5.59 6.72
N ALA A 107 -4.70 4.69 7.66
CA ALA A 107 -4.44 4.96 9.09
C ALA A 107 -2.93 5.03 9.38
N LEU A 108 -2.12 4.18 8.77
CA LEU A 108 -0.66 4.24 8.87
C LEU A 108 -0.12 5.54 8.25
N LEU A 109 -0.58 5.91 7.06
CA LEU A 109 -0.21 7.16 6.39
C LEU A 109 -0.59 8.38 7.22
N ARG A 110 -1.82 8.43 7.75
CA ARG A 110 -2.29 9.52 8.62
C ARG A 110 -1.33 9.79 9.77
N THR A 111 -0.77 8.77 10.36
CA THR A 111 0.13 8.93 11.50
C THR A 111 1.44 9.63 11.12
N GLU A 112 1.93 9.44 9.90
CA GLU A 112 3.06 10.21 9.36
C GLU A 112 2.66 11.66 9.06
N CYS A 113 1.49 11.87 8.47
CA CYS A 113 0.98 13.19 8.12
C CYS A 113 0.70 14.10 9.33
N MET A 114 0.49 13.53 10.50
CA MET A 114 0.31 14.27 11.75
C MET A 114 1.63 14.72 12.42
N ASN A 115 2.77 14.45 11.78
CA ASN A 115 4.06 14.91 12.29
C ASN A 115 4.12 16.44 12.20
N PRO A 116 4.54 17.16 13.29
CA PRO A 116 4.61 18.64 13.33
C PRO A 116 5.56 19.27 12.31
N ARG A 117 6.37 18.48 11.61
CA ARG A 117 7.21 18.92 10.49
C ARG A 117 6.43 19.24 9.21
N TRP A 118 5.15 18.94 9.14
CA TRP A 118 4.31 19.22 7.99
C TRP A 118 3.97 20.70 7.93
N HIS A 119 4.33 21.33 6.83
CA HIS A 119 4.22 22.76 6.63
C HIS A 119 2.76 23.22 6.48
N LYS A 120 2.53 24.51 6.77
CA LYS A 120 1.32 25.21 6.32
C LYS A 120 1.39 25.42 4.81
N ASN A 121 0.25 25.55 4.14
CA ASN A 121 0.14 25.78 2.68
C ASN A 121 0.72 24.61 1.85
N ARG A 122 0.27 23.42 2.12
CA ARG A 122 0.69 22.22 1.41
C ARG A 122 0.15 22.18 -0.01
N THR A 123 0.85 21.50 -0.88
CA THR A 123 0.36 21.16 -2.21
C THR A 123 0.16 19.66 -2.28
N TYR A 124 -1.03 19.23 -2.65
CA TYR A 124 -1.34 17.83 -2.87
C TYR A 124 -1.39 17.54 -4.37
N LEU A 125 -0.71 16.50 -4.78
CA LEU A 125 -0.80 15.92 -6.12
C LEU A 125 -1.72 14.72 -6.05
N ILE A 126 -2.72 14.69 -6.91
CA ILE A 126 -3.68 13.58 -7.00
C ILE A 126 -3.53 12.98 -8.39
N ASP A 127 -3.21 11.69 -8.45
CA ASP A 127 -3.10 10.94 -9.68
C ASP A 127 -3.71 9.56 -9.52
N SER A 128 -4.12 8.97 -10.64
CA SER A 128 -4.78 7.67 -10.67
C SER A 128 -4.14 6.75 -11.69
N THR A 129 -4.01 5.48 -11.33
CA THR A 129 -3.48 4.44 -12.22
C THR A 129 -4.35 3.20 -12.20
N ALA A 130 -4.37 2.48 -13.32
CA ALA A 130 -5.07 1.21 -13.43
C ALA A 130 -4.23 0.08 -12.81
N ILE A 131 -4.85 -0.72 -11.94
CA ILE A 131 -4.31 -2.00 -11.49
C ILE A 131 -5.04 -3.10 -12.24
N THR A 132 -4.40 -3.65 -13.26
CA THR A 132 -4.97 -4.68 -14.11
C THR A 132 -4.80 -6.06 -13.49
N LEU A 133 -5.83 -6.87 -13.55
CA LEU A 133 -5.75 -8.29 -13.22
C LEU A 133 -5.22 -9.07 -14.42
N ASP A 134 -4.26 -9.95 -14.18
CA ASP A 134 -3.77 -10.85 -15.24
C ASP A 134 -4.84 -11.92 -15.53
N LEU A 135 -5.58 -11.69 -16.61
CA LEU A 135 -6.62 -12.60 -17.08
C LEU A 135 -6.10 -14.00 -17.44
N ASN A 136 -4.82 -14.16 -17.74
CA ASN A 136 -4.26 -15.48 -18.04
C ASN A 136 -4.10 -16.32 -16.76
N ILE A 137 -3.69 -15.69 -15.67
CA ILE A 137 -3.67 -16.33 -14.34
C ILE A 137 -5.10 -16.62 -13.89
N PHE A 138 -6.01 -15.69 -14.13
CA PHE A 138 -7.41 -15.82 -13.77
C PHE A 138 -8.11 -16.96 -14.52
N LYS A 139 -7.96 -17.04 -15.84
CA LYS A 139 -8.56 -18.12 -16.67
C LYS A 139 -8.14 -19.52 -16.22
N LYS A 140 -6.97 -19.67 -15.64
CA LYS A 140 -6.46 -20.97 -15.13
C LYS A 140 -6.99 -21.33 -13.74
N ARG A 141 -7.44 -20.37 -12.95
CA ARG A 141 -7.80 -20.57 -11.54
C ARG A 141 -9.25 -20.24 -11.19
N TYR A 142 -9.93 -19.45 -12.02
CA TYR A 142 -11.26 -18.92 -11.73
C TYR A 142 -12.18 -19.07 -12.93
N THR A 143 -13.42 -19.41 -12.68
CA THR A 143 -14.49 -19.43 -13.67
C THR A 143 -15.08 -18.02 -13.85
N ARG A 144 -15.95 -17.86 -14.87
CA ARG A 144 -16.65 -16.58 -15.08
C ARG A 144 -17.54 -16.21 -13.90
N SER A 145 -18.15 -17.21 -13.23
CA SER A 145 -18.92 -17.02 -12.01
C SER A 145 -18.08 -16.49 -10.85
N ASP A 146 -16.86 -17.01 -10.68
CA ASP A 146 -15.95 -16.52 -9.62
C ASP A 146 -15.59 -15.04 -9.80
N LEU A 147 -15.49 -14.56 -11.04
CA LEU A 147 -15.22 -13.15 -11.33
C LEU A 147 -16.40 -12.25 -10.97
N VAL A 148 -17.62 -12.74 -11.18
CA VAL A 148 -18.85 -12.02 -10.80
C VAL A 148 -19.01 -11.99 -9.28
N GLU A 149 -18.77 -13.11 -8.61
CA GLU A 149 -18.85 -13.18 -7.13
C GLU A 149 -17.83 -12.28 -6.45
N LYS A 150 -16.64 -12.13 -7.04
CA LYS A 150 -15.59 -11.23 -6.52
C LYS A 150 -15.78 -9.78 -6.89
N ASP A 151 -16.88 -9.48 -7.63
CA ASP A 151 -17.31 -8.11 -7.91
C ASP A 151 -16.24 -7.24 -8.61
N TYR A 152 -15.44 -7.87 -9.47
CA TYR A 152 -14.50 -7.16 -10.34
C TYR A 152 -15.26 -6.39 -11.40
N ALA A 153 -14.82 -5.17 -11.66
CA ALA A 153 -15.44 -4.31 -12.65
C ALA A 153 -14.50 -4.03 -13.82
N TRP A 154 -15.08 -3.86 -15.00
CA TRP A 154 -14.37 -3.38 -16.18
C TRP A 154 -14.07 -1.88 -16.05
N GLY A 155 -12.89 -1.50 -16.45
CA GLY A 155 -12.46 -0.13 -16.55
C GLY A 155 -11.83 0.17 -17.91
N TYR A 156 -11.60 1.45 -18.15
CA TYR A 156 -10.87 1.94 -19.32
C TYR A 156 -9.77 2.89 -18.85
N SER A 157 -8.57 2.75 -19.41
CA SER A 157 -7.51 3.73 -19.26
C SER A 157 -6.92 4.06 -20.64
N THR A 158 -6.46 5.28 -20.81
CA THR A 158 -5.82 5.73 -22.05
C THR A 158 -4.57 4.92 -22.38
N THR A 159 -3.86 4.45 -21.38
CA THR A 159 -2.61 3.67 -21.54
C THR A 159 -2.87 2.20 -21.83
N ASN A 160 -3.83 1.58 -21.13
CA ASN A 160 -4.06 0.12 -21.17
C ASN A 160 -5.30 -0.30 -21.96
N GLY A 161 -6.13 0.67 -22.43
CA GLY A 161 -7.43 0.36 -23.02
C GLY A 161 -8.42 -0.20 -22.00
N TYR A 162 -9.26 -1.16 -22.43
CA TYR A 162 -10.18 -1.86 -21.53
C TYR A 162 -9.42 -2.87 -20.67
N TYR A 163 -9.67 -2.82 -19.36
CA TYR A 163 -9.07 -3.74 -18.40
C TYR A 163 -10.09 -4.22 -17.38
N LEU A 164 -9.84 -5.37 -16.78
CA LEU A 164 -10.55 -5.86 -15.60
C LEU A 164 -9.67 -5.60 -14.38
N GLY A 165 -10.19 -4.94 -13.35
CA GLY A 165 -9.38 -4.65 -12.17
C GLY A 165 -9.85 -3.45 -11.38
N TYR A 166 -8.89 -2.69 -10.89
CA TYR A 166 -9.09 -1.56 -9.99
C TYR A 166 -8.46 -0.30 -10.55
N LYS A 167 -8.98 0.84 -10.13
CA LYS A 167 -8.33 2.14 -10.26
C LYS A 167 -7.78 2.54 -8.89
N LEU A 168 -6.48 2.70 -8.81
CA LEU A 168 -5.79 3.24 -7.64
C LEU A 168 -5.68 4.75 -7.79
N THR A 169 -6.21 5.51 -6.85
CA THR A 169 -5.98 6.97 -6.74
C THR A 169 -5.06 7.23 -5.56
N LEU A 170 -3.96 7.91 -5.81
CA LEU A 170 -2.95 8.25 -4.83
C LEU A 170 -2.94 9.76 -4.60
N VAL A 171 -2.87 10.17 -3.34
CA VAL A 171 -2.66 11.56 -2.94
C VAL A 171 -1.30 11.67 -2.29
N VAL A 172 -0.43 12.50 -2.84
CA VAL A 172 0.91 12.74 -2.30
C VAL A 172 1.10 14.20 -1.96
N GLU A 173 1.87 14.47 -0.92
CA GLU A 173 2.24 15.83 -0.53
C GLU A 173 3.50 16.26 -1.30
N TYR A 174 3.49 17.45 -1.89
CA TYR A 174 4.62 18.06 -2.54
C TYR A 174 5.26 19.11 -1.60
N PRO A 175 6.59 19.18 -1.49
CA PRO A 175 7.59 18.50 -2.32
C PRO A 175 8.09 17.15 -1.77
N THR A 176 7.58 16.66 -0.65
CA THR A 176 8.11 15.46 0.01
C THR A 176 7.79 14.17 -0.73
N LEU A 177 6.77 14.18 -1.59
CA LEU A 177 6.21 13.03 -2.31
C LEU A 177 5.77 11.90 -1.38
N ILE A 178 5.42 12.25 -0.14
CA ILE A 178 4.90 11.28 0.81
C ILE A 178 3.43 11.03 0.52
N PRO A 179 3.01 9.78 0.34
CA PRO A 179 1.61 9.44 0.25
C PRO A 179 0.86 9.83 1.52
N VAL A 180 -0.21 10.59 1.40
CA VAL A 180 -1.06 11.02 2.52
C VAL A 180 -2.38 10.27 2.56
N ALA A 181 -2.86 9.81 1.41
CA ALA A 181 -4.04 8.98 1.28
C ALA A 181 -3.97 8.14 0.01
N PHE A 182 -4.67 7.01 0.01
CA PHE A 182 -4.90 6.24 -1.17
C PHE A 182 -6.33 5.68 -1.19
N PHE A 183 -6.84 5.46 -2.40
CA PHE A 183 -8.18 4.94 -2.64
C PHE A 183 -8.09 3.86 -3.70
N LEU A 184 -8.87 2.82 -3.51
CA LEU A 184 -8.97 1.71 -4.45
C LEU A 184 -10.43 1.60 -4.89
N HIS A 185 -10.66 1.70 -6.19
CA HIS A 185 -11.98 1.63 -6.78
C HIS A 185 -12.06 0.50 -7.78
N ARG A 186 -13.20 -0.16 -7.83
CA ARG A 186 -13.47 -1.20 -8.82
C ARG A 186 -13.72 -0.56 -10.18
N GLY A 187 -13.10 -1.10 -11.21
CA GLY A 187 -13.21 -0.58 -12.58
C GLY A 187 -12.55 0.77 -12.75
N SER A 188 -13.21 1.68 -13.47
CA SER A 188 -12.69 3.02 -13.76
C SER A 188 -13.78 4.08 -13.58
N PRO A 189 -14.10 4.45 -12.32
CA PRO A 189 -15.01 5.57 -12.09
C PRO A 189 -14.40 6.87 -12.62
N GLY A 190 -15.28 7.81 -13.04
CA GLY A 190 -14.86 9.10 -13.60
C GLY A 190 -14.08 9.95 -12.58
N ASP A 191 -13.07 10.67 -13.05
CA ASP A 191 -12.14 11.43 -12.19
C ASP A 191 -12.81 12.51 -11.36
N ALA A 192 -13.84 13.18 -11.91
CA ALA A 192 -14.61 14.19 -11.17
C ALA A 192 -15.29 13.61 -9.91
N ARG A 193 -15.82 12.38 -10.01
CA ARG A 193 -16.41 11.68 -8.86
C ARG A 193 -15.33 11.32 -7.84
N LEU A 194 -14.21 10.80 -8.31
CA LEU A 194 -13.07 10.44 -7.44
C LEU A 194 -12.50 11.65 -6.71
N LEU A 195 -12.37 12.79 -7.40
CA LEU A 195 -11.90 14.02 -6.79
C LEU A 195 -12.78 14.44 -5.61
N ALA A 196 -14.11 14.42 -5.79
CA ALA A 196 -15.03 14.76 -4.71
C ALA A 196 -14.87 13.83 -3.48
N GLU A 197 -14.71 12.53 -3.72
CA GLU A 197 -14.48 11.54 -2.66
C GLU A 197 -13.15 11.78 -1.94
N VAL A 198 -12.07 12.02 -2.69
CA VAL A 198 -10.75 12.34 -2.13
C VAL A 198 -10.81 13.58 -1.27
N LEU A 199 -11.44 14.67 -1.74
CA LEU A 199 -11.56 15.93 -1.00
C LEU A 199 -12.34 15.74 0.31
N ASN A 200 -13.46 15.02 0.25
CA ASN A 200 -14.26 14.71 1.43
C ASN A 200 -13.44 13.91 2.47
N GLU A 201 -12.68 12.92 2.02
CA GLU A 201 -11.88 12.09 2.92
C GLU A 201 -10.69 12.86 3.53
N LEU A 202 -9.99 13.68 2.74
CA LEU A 202 -8.91 14.55 3.25
C LEU A 202 -9.45 15.54 4.28
N SER A 203 -10.63 16.13 4.03
CA SER A 203 -11.30 17.04 4.96
C SER A 203 -11.71 16.30 6.25
N ARG A 204 -12.32 15.13 6.13
CA ARG A 204 -12.72 14.28 7.27
C ARG A 204 -11.54 13.91 8.16
N ARG A 205 -10.37 13.67 7.56
CA ARG A 205 -9.13 13.36 8.28
C ARG A 205 -8.42 14.60 8.80
N ARG A 206 -8.91 15.81 8.53
CA ARG A 206 -8.26 17.08 8.84
C ARG A 206 -6.87 17.22 8.18
N LEU A 207 -6.69 16.62 7.03
CA LEU A 207 -5.48 16.73 6.23
C LEU A 207 -5.55 17.90 5.25
N LEU A 208 -6.74 18.35 4.87
CA LEU A 208 -6.98 19.48 3.99
C LEU A 208 -7.29 20.74 4.82
N LEU A 209 -6.52 21.79 4.59
CA LEU A 209 -6.70 23.12 5.19
C LEU A 209 -7.06 24.14 4.10
N THR A 210 -7.67 25.26 4.50
CA THR A 210 -8.17 26.30 3.57
C THR A 210 -7.10 26.88 2.63
N ALA A 211 -5.84 26.88 3.04
CA ALA A 211 -4.71 27.41 2.26
C ALA A 211 -3.97 26.35 1.44
N ASP A 212 -4.37 25.07 1.53
CA ASP A 212 -3.73 23.99 0.79
C ASP A 212 -4.12 24.06 -0.70
N ARG A 213 -3.20 23.66 -1.57
CA ARG A 213 -3.39 23.59 -3.03
C ARG A 213 -3.58 22.15 -3.46
N ILE A 214 -4.41 21.95 -4.47
CA ILE A 214 -4.63 20.64 -5.07
C ILE A 214 -4.29 20.74 -6.54
N VAL A 215 -3.49 19.82 -7.00
CA VAL A 215 -3.12 19.64 -8.41
C VAL A 215 -3.56 18.24 -8.81
N CYS A 216 -4.39 18.14 -9.79
CA CYS A 216 -4.84 16.91 -10.42
C CYS A 216 -4.77 17.05 -11.94
N ASP A 217 -4.59 15.94 -12.62
CA ASP A 217 -4.57 15.85 -14.08
C ASP A 217 -6.00 15.72 -14.65
#